data_77fb045e3c5c38ece912ec93fc077db2
#
_entry.id   77fb045e3c5c38ece912ec93fc077db2
#
_cell.length_a   1.000
_cell.length_b   1.000
_cell.length_c   1.000
_cell.angle_alpha   90.00
_cell.angle_beta   90.00
_cell.angle_gamma   90.00
#
_symmetry.space_group_name_H-M   'P 1'
#
loop_
_entity.id
_entity.type
_entity.pdbx_description
1 polymer ?
#
loop_
_entity_poly.entity_id
_entity_poly.type
_entity_poly.pdbx_seq_one_letter_code
_entity_poly.pdbx_strand_id
1 'polypeptide(L)'
;LAECNMVGVAAGLAATGKIPFVSSFAMFAAGRAFEQVRNSVGYPKLNVKIGATHAGISVGEDGATHQCNEDIALMRTIPGMVVINPSDDVEARAAVKAAIEHQGPVYLRFGRLATPVINDRSDYKFELGKGVVLREGKDVTIIATGLCVAESLAAADMLEKDGISAKVINIHTIKPLDEELVIAAAKETGKVVTVEEHSVIGGLGSAVCDCLSEKCPTKGEIGRAHV
;
A
#
# COMPACT_ATOMS: atom_id res chain seq x y z
N LEU A 1 -14.89 -13.70 12.94
CA LEU A 1 -16.26 -13.19 12.91
C LEU A 1 -16.91 -13.45 11.55
N ALA A 2 -17.91 -12.66 11.13
CA ALA A 2 -18.68 -12.91 9.92
C ALA A 2 -18.27 -11.97 8.76
N GLU A 3 -17.00 -11.97 8.38
CA GLU A 3 -16.46 -11.03 7.40
C GLU A 3 -17.12 -11.19 6.01
N CYS A 4 -17.44 -12.41 5.61
CA CYS A 4 -18.20 -12.64 4.37
C CYS A 4 -19.58 -11.97 4.40
N ASN A 5 -20.29 -12.07 5.53
CA ASN A 5 -21.58 -11.38 5.73
C ASN A 5 -21.41 -9.86 5.77
N MET A 6 -20.37 -9.37 6.46
CA MET A 6 -20.05 -7.94 6.52
C MET A 6 -19.86 -7.35 5.12
N VAL A 7 -19.09 -8.00 4.26
CA VAL A 7 -18.87 -7.56 2.87
C VAL A 7 -20.15 -7.65 2.05
N GLY A 8 -20.96 -8.71 2.23
CA GLY A 8 -22.25 -8.87 1.54
C GLY A 8 -23.24 -7.76 1.91
N VAL A 9 -23.35 -7.41 3.20
CA VAL A 9 -24.18 -6.28 3.68
C VAL A 9 -23.68 -4.96 3.09
N ALA A 10 -22.38 -4.72 3.08
CA ALA A 10 -21.80 -3.52 2.48
C ALA A 10 -22.09 -3.43 0.97
N ALA A 11 -21.98 -4.54 0.25
CA ALA A 11 -22.32 -4.58 -1.18
C ALA A 11 -23.80 -4.20 -1.39
N GLY A 12 -24.72 -4.74 -0.58
CA GLY A 12 -26.15 -4.36 -0.63
C GLY A 12 -26.39 -2.88 -0.35
N LEU A 13 -25.70 -2.31 0.66
CA LEU A 13 -25.81 -0.87 0.96
C LEU A 13 -25.23 -0.01 -0.18
N ALA A 14 -24.11 -0.41 -0.76
CA ALA A 14 -23.51 0.31 -1.89
C ALA A 14 -24.41 0.28 -3.13
N ALA A 15 -25.11 -0.82 -3.38
CA ALA A 15 -26.08 -0.93 -4.47
C ALA A 15 -27.27 0.05 -4.32
N THR A 16 -27.53 0.55 -3.11
CA THR A 16 -28.54 1.61 -2.85
C THR A 16 -27.98 3.03 -2.92
N GLY A 17 -26.73 3.21 -3.39
CA GLY A 17 -26.07 4.51 -3.53
C GLY A 17 -25.36 5.02 -2.26
N LYS A 18 -25.22 4.18 -1.23
CA LYS A 18 -24.45 4.53 -0.02
C LYS A 18 -22.95 4.26 -0.24
N ILE A 19 -22.13 4.86 0.63
CA ILE A 19 -20.67 4.64 0.67
C ILE A 19 -20.34 3.91 1.98
N PRO A 20 -20.53 2.58 2.05
CA PRO A 20 -20.25 1.83 3.26
C PRO A 20 -18.74 1.67 3.46
N PHE A 21 -18.32 1.83 4.72
CA PHE A 21 -17.01 1.43 5.21
C PHE A 21 -17.15 0.14 6.02
N VAL A 22 -16.32 -0.84 5.75
CA VAL A 22 -16.20 -2.07 6.51
C VAL A 22 -14.79 -2.23 7.05
N SER A 23 -14.67 -2.77 8.25
CA SER A 23 -13.36 -2.94 8.89
C SER A 23 -13.27 -4.27 9.62
N SER A 24 -12.18 -4.97 9.43
CA SER A 24 -11.72 -6.15 10.16
C SER A 24 -10.21 -6.26 10.03
N PHE A 25 -9.58 -7.25 10.64
CA PHE A 25 -8.18 -7.55 10.40
C PHE A 25 -7.96 -7.92 8.93
N ALA A 26 -6.82 -7.51 8.37
CA ALA A 26 -6.49 -7.72 6.97
C ALA A 26 -6.59 -9.19 6.55
N MET A 27 -6.11 -10.12 7.39
CA MET A 27 -6.20 -11.56 7.13
C MET A 27 -7.64 -12.00 6.89
N PHE A 28 -8.60 -11.44 7.60
CA PHE A 28 -10.00 -11.85 7.49
C PHE A 28 -10.77 -11.02 6.44
N ALA A 29 -10.48 -9.74 6.32
CA ALA A 29 -11.10 -8.88 5.30
C ALA A 29 -10.65 -9.27 3.88
N ALA A 30 -9.34 -9.51 3.69
CA ALA A 30 -8.77 -9.87 2.40
C ALA A 30 -8.78 -11.39 2.15
N GLY A 31 -8.41 -12.21 3.14
CA GLY A 31 -8.31 -13.66 2.98
C GLY A 31 -9.67 -14.35 3.05
N ARG A 32 -10.33 -14.32 4.22
CA ARG A 32 -11.61 -15.03 4.42
C ARG A 32 -12.72 -14.54 3.50
N ALA A 33 -12.86 -13.23 3.32
CA ALA A 33 -13.92 -12.63 2.52
C ALA A 33 -13.53 -12.36 1.07
N PHE A 34 -12.40 -12.91 0.58
CA PHE A 34 -11.86 -12.60 -0.75
C PHE A 34 -12.88 -12.78 -1.87
N GLU A 35 -13.61 -13.91 -1.86
CA GLU A 35 -14.61 -14.19 -2.89
C GLU A 35 -15.71 -13.13 -2.91
N GLN A 36 -16.23 -12.72 -1.74
CA GLN A 36 -17.25 -11.67 -1.63
C GLN A 36 -16.71 -10.30 -2.05
N VAL A 37 -15.46 -9.97 -1.68
CA VAL A 37 -14.82 -8.74 -2.15
C VAL A 37 -14.68 -8.75 -3.66
N ARG A 38 -14.23 -9.86 -4.25
CA ARG A 38 -14.07 -10.00 -5.70
C ARG A 38 -15.40 -9.95 -6.45
N ASN A 39 -16.36 -10.77 -6.05
CA ASN A 39 -17.59 -10.99 -6.83
C ASN A 39 -18.74 -10.04 -6.45
N SER A 40 -18.87 -9.71 -5.16
CA SER A 40 -19.97 -8.86 -4.69
C SER A 40 -19.60 -7.37 -4.68
N VAL A 41 -18.32 -7.02 -4.65
CA VAL A 41 -17.86 -5.63 -4.62
C VAL A 41 -17.08 -5.26 -5.89
N GLY A 42 -16.02 -5.98 -6.22
CA GLY A 42 -15.12 -5.67 -7.33
C GLY A 42 -15.78 -5.82 -8.70
N TYR A 43 -16.41 -6.97 -8.96
CA TYR A 43 -17.05 -7.26 -10.25
C TYR A 43 -18.13 -6.23 -10.64
N PRO A 44 -19.09 -5.89 -9.76
CA PRO A 44 -20.08 -4.84 -10.05
C PRO A 44 -19.55 -3.42 -9.82
N LYS A 45 -18.26 -3.24 -9.43
CA LYS A 45 -17.62 -1.95 -9.17
C LYS A 45 -18.33 -1.11 -8.10
N LEU A 46 -18.86 -1.74 -7.06
CA LEU A 46 -19.61 -1.08 -6.01
C LEU A 46 -18.69 -0.18 -5.15
N ASN A 47 -19.27 0.90 -4.67
CA ASN A 47 -18.54 1.93 -3.93
C ASN A 47 -18.36 1.55 -2.44
N VAL A 48 -17.68 0.43 -2.18
CA VAL A 48 -17.37 -0.08 -0.84
C VAL A 48 -15.93 0.25 -0.47
N LYS A 49 -15.70 0.72 0.77
CA LYS A 49 -14.40 1.01 1.33
C LYS A 49 -14.05 -0.04 2.39
N ILE A 50 -12.95 -0.74 2.20
CA ILE A 50 -12.49 -1.80 3.09
C ILE A 50 -11.32 -1.26 3.88
N GLY A 51 -11.53 -0.93 5.17
CA GLY A 51 -10.48 -0.51 6.09
C GLY A 51 -9.92 -1.73 6.82
N ALA A 52 -8.87 -2.33 6.27
CA ALA A 52 -8.24 -3.53 6.82
C ALA A 52 -7.12 -3.15 7.77
N THR A 53 -7.20 -3.62 9.01
CA THR A 53 -6.21 -3.35 10.08
C THR A 53 -5.33 -4.56 10.34
N HIS A 54 -4.25 -4.39 11.11
CA HIS A 54 -3.37 -5.48 11.53
C HIS A 54 -2.75 -6.23 10.34
N ALA A 55 -2.45 -5.51 9.26
CA ALA A 55 -1.75 -6.06 8.11
C ALA A 55 -0.25 -6.24 8.38
N GLY A 56 0.39 -7.14 7.65
CA GLY A 56 1.82 -7.43 7.77
C GLY A 56 2.15 -8.45 8.86
N ILE A 57 3.41 -8.48 9.27
CA ILE A 57 3.94 -9.41 10.29
C ILE A 57 3.94 -8.81 11.70
N SER A 58 3.87 -7.48 11.83
CA SER A 58 3.99 -6.75 13.10
C SER A 58 2.70 -6.76 13.93
N VAL A 59 1.93 -7.84 13.86
CA VAL A 59 0.65 -8.02 14.56
C VAL A 59 0.85 -8.29 16.06
N GLY A 60 2.03 -8.76 16.45
CA GLY A 60 2.38 -9.04 17.84
C GLY A 60 1.73 -10.31 18.37
N GLU A 61 1.06 -10.21 19.51
CA GLU A 61 0.54 -11.33 20.31
C GLU A 61 -0.49 -12.21 19.59
N ASP A 62 -1.18 -11.67 18.59
CA ASP A 62 -2.16 -12.43 17.80
C ASP A 62 -1.50 -13.54 16.97
N GLY A 63 -0.21 -13.41 16.69
CA GLY A 63 0.64 -14.43 16.09
C GLY A 63 0.35 -14.74 14.62
N ALA A 64 0.97 -15.80 14.13
CA ALA A 64 1.03 -16.16 12.71
C ALA A 64 -0.34 -16.34 12.03
N THR A 65 -1.37 -16.74 12.77
CA THR A 65 -2.73 -16.94 12.20
C THR A 65 -3.45 -15.64 11.87
N HIS A 66 -2.96 -14.52 12.39
CA HIS A 66 -3.51 -13.17 12.20
C HIS A 66 -2.60 -12.27 11.36
N GLN A 67 -1.33 -12.64 11.18
CA GLN A 67 -0.43 -11.98 10.24
C GLN A 67 -0.98 -12.05 8.82
N CYS A 68 -0.84 -10.98 8.06
CA CYS A 68 -1.34 -10.92 6.69
C CYS A 68 -0.27 -10.30 5.77
N ASN A 69 0.44 -11.15 5.05
CA ASN A 69 1.51 -10.76 4.13
C ASN A 69 1.13 -10.96 2.66
N GLU A 70 -0.16 -11.20 2.36
CA GLU A 70 -0.70 -11.50 1.04
C GLU A 70 -1.86 -10.60 0.62
N ASP A 71 -2.31 -9.72 1.49
CA ASP A 71 -3.49 -8.87 1.27
C ASP A 71 -3.34 -7.91 0.10
N ILE A 72 -2.16 -7.28 -0.05
CA ILE A 72 -1.89 -6.40 -1.20
C ILE A 72 -1.97 -7.21 -2.50
N ALA A 73 -1.35 -8.40 -2.53
CA ALA A 73 -1.39 -9.28 -3.69
C ALA A 73 -2.83 -9.62 -4.08
N LEU A 74 -3.63 -10.09 -3.12
CA LEU A 74 -5.03 -10.45 -3.33
C LEU A 74 -5.85 -9.27 -3.88
N MET A 75 -5.73 -8.10 -3.25
CA MET A 75 -6.50 -6.93 -3.65
C MET A 75 -6.04 -6.33 -4.99
N ARG A 76 -4.75 -6.40 -5.30
CA ARG A 76 -4.23 -5.98 -6.60
C ARG A 76 -4.80 -6.79 -7.76
N THR A 77 -5.12 -8.07 -7.57
CA THR A 77 -5.68 -8.92 -8.64
C THR A 77 -7.10 -8.55 -9.02
N ILE A 78 -7.84 -7.83 -8.17
CA ILE A 78 -9.25 -7.47 -8.43
C ILE A 78 -9.30 -6.27 -9.38
N PRO A 79 -9.92 -6.38 -10.58
CA PRO A 79 -10.04 -5.26 -11.51
C PRO A 79 -10.80 -4.08 -10.87
N GLY A 80 -10.27 -2.86 -11.05
CA GLY A 80 -10.88 -1.64 -10.53
C GLY A 80 -10.72 -1.41 -9.02
N MET A 81 -10.17 -2.35 -8.27
CA MET A 81 -9.83 -2.13 -6.85
C MET A 81 -8.67 -1.16 -6.72
N VAL A 82 -8.85 -0.10 -5.94
CA VAL A 82 -7.77 0.79 -5.52
C VAL A 82 -7.16 0.24 -4.24
N VAL A 83 -5.82 0.24 -4.14
CA VAL A 83 -5.09 -0.27 -2.97
C VAL A 83 -4.20 0.82 -2.40
N ILE A 84 -4.47 1.22 -1.15
CA ILE A 84 -3.77 2.30 -0.45
C ILE A 84 -3.18 1.76 0.85
N ASN A 85 -1.92 2.06 1.11
CA ASN A 85 -1.18 1.70 2.32
C ASN A 85 -0.48 2.94 2.88
N PRO A 86 -1.15 3.76 3.70
CA PRO A 86 -0.58 5.01 4.22
C PRO A 86 0.57 4.75 5.20
N SER A 87 1.50 5.69 5.24
CA SER A 87 2.73 5.61 6.04
C SER A 87 2.59 6.13 7.48
N ASP A 88 1.66 7.05 7.71
CA ASP A 88 1.39 7.63 9.04
C ASP A 88 -0.09 8.06 9.18
N ASP A 89 -0.45 8.69 10.32
CA ASP A 89 -1.82 9.09 10.60
C ASP A 89 -2.27 10.29 9.76
N VAL A 90 -1.38 11.20 9.40
CA VAL A 90 -1.68 12.33 8.50
C VAL A 90 -2.09 11.81 7.14
N GLU A 91 -1.29 10.93 6.58
CA GLU A 91 -1.57 10.28 5.30
C GLU A 91 -2.81 9.37 5.37
N ALA A 92 -3.01 8.65 6.48
CA ALA A 92 -4.19 7.81 6.70
C ALA A 92 -5.49 8.61 6.67
N ARG A 93 -5.54 9.79 7.32
CA ARG A 93 -6.70 10.69 7.28
C ARG A 93 -6.98 11.20 5.87
N ALA A 94 -5.93 11.60 5.16
CA ALA A 94 -6.02 12.05 3.78
C ALA A 94 -6.49 10.92 2.84
N ALA A 95 -5.97 9.70 3.02
CA ALA A 95 -6.36 8.51 2.27
C ALA A 95 -7.84 8.15 2.47
N VAL A 96 -8.34 8.21 3.71
CA VAL A 96 -9.76 7.98 4.00
C VAL A 96 -10.64 9.03 3.30
N LYS A 97 -10.25 10.31 3.34
CA LYS A 97 -10.97 11.38 2.64
C LYS A 97 -10.98 11.15 1.12
N ALA A 98 -9.83 10.85 0.54
CA ALA A 98 -9.73 10.55 -0.89
C ALA A 98 -10.55 9.29 -1.27
N ALA A 99 -10.59 8.28 -0.39
CA ALA A 99 -11.42 7.10 -0.60
C ALA A 99 -12.92 7.42 -0.62
N ILE A 100 -13.41 8.39 0.19
CA ILE A 100 -14.80 8.84 0.15
C ILE A 100 -15.12 9.51 -1.19
N GLU A 101 -14.21 10.32 -1.71
CA GLU A 101 -14.36 11.05 -2.97
C GLU A 101 -14.25 10.14 -4.21
N HIS A 102 -13.50 9.04 -4.10
CA HIS A 102 -13.32 8.07 -5.19
C HIS A 102 -14.59 7.23 -5.39
N GLN A 103 -15.05 7.10 -6.64
CA GLN A 103 -16.16 6.20 -7.00
C GLN A 103 -15.62 4.83 -7.38
N GLY A 104 -15.96 3.82 -6.59
CA GLY A 104 -15.52 2.44 -6.78
C GLY A 104 -14.91 1.83 -5.52
N PRO A 105 -14.47 0.57 -5.59
CA PRO A 105 -13.94 -0.15 -4.43
C PRO A 105 -12.54 0.34 -4.06
N VAL A 106 -12.32 0.53 -2.75
CA VAL A 106 -11.02 0.91 -2.20
C VAL A 106 -10.66 -0.01 -1.04
N TYR A 107 -9.46 -0.52 -1.05
CA TYR A 107 -8.83 -1.24 0.04
C TYR A 107 -7.82 -0.30 0.73
N LEU A 108 -8.11 0.06 1.97
CA LEU A 108 -7.25 0.85 2.84
C LEU A 108 -6.55 -0.09 3.81
N ARG A 109 -5.25 -0.17 3.72
CA ARG A 109 -4.41 -1.07 4.51
C ARG A 109 -3.80 -0.34 5.69
N PHE A 110 -3.99 -0.84 6.88
CA PHE A 110 -3.41 -0.27 8.10
C PHE A 110 -2.64 -1.33 8.89
N GLY A 111 -1.46 -0.96 9.39
CA GLY A 111 -0.71 -1.77 10.35
C GLY A 111 -1.33 -1.71 11.76
N ARG A 112 -0.75 -2.50 12.68
CA ARG A 112 -1.09 -2.44 14.13
C ARG A 112 -0.24 -1.44 14.88
N LEU A 113 1.02 -1.32 14.52
CA LEU A 113 1.98 -0.49 15.23
C LEU A 113 1.73 1.00 15.00
N ALA A 114 2.01 1.80 16.01
CA ALA A 114 2.13 3.23 15.85
C ALA A 114 3.36 3.55 14.98
N THR A 115 3.19 4.45 14.02
CA THR A 115 4.25 4.91 13.13
C THR A 115 4.65 6.34 13.48
N PRO A 116 5.92 6.73 13.28
CA PRO A 116 6.32 8.13 13.37
C PRO A 116 5.54 8.98 12.36
N VAL A 117 5.19 10.21 12.75
CA VAL A 117 4.58 11.17 11.82
C VAL A 117 5.68 11.75 10.95
N ILE A 118 5.59 11.54 9.65
CA ILE A 118 6.58 11.98 8.65
C ILE A 118 5.99 12.95 7.62
N ASN A 119 4.66 13.00 7.52
CA ASN A 119 3.93 13.83 6.56
C ASN A 119 3.35 15.12 7.17
N ASP A 120 3.70 15.48 8.40
CA ASP A 120 3.29 16.74 9.04
C ASP A 120 4.10 17.92 8.47
N ARG A 121 3.91 18.17 7.18
CA ARG A 121 4.55 19.25 6.43
C ARG A 121 3.47 20.11 5.80
N SER A 122 3.67 21.42 5.82
CA SER A 122 2.70 22.39 5.26
C SER A 122 2.46 22.24 3.75
N ASP A 123 3.39 21.61 3.04
CA ASP A 123 3.35 21.36 1.59
C ASP A 123 2.83 19.96 1.25
N TYR A 124 2.56 19.10 2.24
CA TYR A 124 2.08 17.74 2.00
C TYR A 124 0.69 17.76 1.33
N LYS A 125 0.58 17.02 0.24
CA LYS A 125 -0.69 16.80 -0.47
C LYS A 125 -0.82 15.32 -0.80
N PHE A 126 -1.95 14.75 -0.41
CA PHE A 126 -2.32 13.40 -0.82
C PHE A 126 -3.03 13.48 -2.18
N GLU A 127 -2.53 12.75 -3.15
CA GLU A 127 -3.16 12.58 -4.45
C GLU A 127 -3.21 11.08 -4.78
N LEU A 128 -4.43 10.54 -4.92
CA LEU A 128 -4.63 9.12 -5.19
C LEU A 128 -3.93 8.72 -6.50
N GLY A 129 -3.10 7.69 -6.43
CA GLY A 129 -2.32 7.21 -7.58
C GLY A 129 -0.99 7.93 -7.81
N LYS A 130 -0.63 8.89 -6.95
CA LYS A 130 0.68 9.57 -7.00
C LYS A 130 1.57 9.19 -5.82
N GLY A 131 2.87 9.01 -6.10
CA GLY A 131 3.87 8.82 -5.06
C GLY A 131 4.43 10.16 -4.58
N VAL A 132 5.15 10.12 -3.45
CA VAL A 132 5.75 11.30 -2.83
C VAL A 132 7.25 11.10 -2.68
N VAL A 133 8.06 11.98 -3.26
CA VAL A 133 9.51 12.01 -3.00
C VAL A 133 9.72 12.66 -1.63
N LEU A 134 10.22 11.88 -0.68
CA LEU A 134 10.50 12.35 0.68
C LEU A 134 11.94 12.80 0.85
N ARG A 135 12.85 12.23 0.07
CA ARG A 135 14.28 12.55 0.06
C ARG A 135 14.84 12.41 -1.34
N GLU A 136 15.62 13.37 -1.76
CA GLU A 136 16.39 13.29 -3.01
C GLU A 136 17.67 12.47 -2.82
N GLY A 137 18.12 11.82 -3.90
CA GLY A 137 19.33 11.02 -3.92
C GLY A 137 19.68 10.57 -5.35
N LYS A 138 20.94 10.16 -5.56
CA LYS A 138 21.47 9.88 -6.91
C LYS A 138 22.07 8.49 -7.09
N ASP A 139 22.35 7.75 -6.00
CA ASP A 139 23.09 6.47 -6.06
C ASP A 139 22.17 5.26 -6.06
N VAL A 140 21.02 5.36 -5.38
CA VAL A 140 19.98 4.33 -5.27
C VAL A 140 18.63 4.96 -4.98
N THR A 141 17.55 4.37 -5.48
CA THR A 141 16.19 4.73 -5.09
C THR A 141 15.61 3.65 -4.17
N ILE A 142 15.08 4.08 -3.02
CA ILE A 142 14.31 3.25 -2.10
C ILE A 142 12.83 3.61 -2.28
N ILE A 143 12.03 2.65 -2.72
CA ILE A 143 10.58 2.80 -2.89
C ILE A 143 9.89 2.02 -1.78
N ALA A 144 9.20 2.71 -0.89
CA ALA A 144 8.59 2.12 0.29
C ALA A 144 7.10 2.42 0.39
N THR A 145 6.39 1.65 1.23
CA THR A 145 4.98 1.85 1.53
C THR A 145 4.67 1.53 3.00
N GLY A 146 3.63 2.17 3.53
CA GLY A 146 3.18 1.94 4.90
C GLY A 146 4.26 2.26 5.94
N LEU A 147 4.32 1.46 7.00
CA LEU A 147 5.29 1.66 8.09
C LEU A 147 6.76 1.62 7.63
N CYS A 148 7.06 0.92 6.54
CA CYS A 148 8.41 0.81 6.01
C CYS A 148 8.96 2.13 5.44
N VAL A 149 8.14 3.16 5.26
CA VAL A 149 8.60 4.46 4.78
C VAL A 149 9.49 5.15 5.81
N ALA A 150 9.10 5.17 7.08
CA ALA A 150 9.91 5.75 8.16
C ALA A 150 11.25 5.00 8.31
N GLU A 151 11.22 3.67 8.25
CA GLU A 151 12.42 2.83 8.29
C GLU A 151 13.35 3.10 7.09
N SER A 152 12.77 3.34 5.91
CA SER A 152 13.53 3.68 4.70
C SER A 152 14.22 5.06 4.81
N LEU A 153 13.60 6.02 5.45
CA LEU A 153 14.23 7.32 5.75
C LEU A 153 15.39 7.15 6.71
N ALA A 154 15.21 6.37 7.78
CA ALA A 154 16.29 6.06 8.72
C ALA A 154 17.46 5.30 8.04
N ALA A 155 17.15 4.35 7.16
CA ALA A 155 18.16 3.65 6.37
C ALA A 155 18.93 4.60 5.44
N ALA A 156 18.24 5.55 4.81
CA ALA A 156 18.89 6.57 3.97
C ALA A 156 19.85 7.46 4.77
N ASP A 157 19.51 7.82 6.03
CA ASP A 157 20.42 8.55 6.93
C ASP A 157 21.66 7.73 7.31
N MET A 158 21.53 6.41 7.40
CA MET A 158 22.69 5.53 7.64
C MET A 158 23.56 5.44 6.39
N LEU A 159 22.98 5.25 5.21
CA LEU A 159 23.68 5.19 3.93
C LEU A 159 24.47 6.48 3.63
N GLU A 160 23.92 7.64 4.01
CA GLU A 160 24.61 8.91 3.83
C GLU A 160 25.94 8.99 4.59
N LYS A 161 26.01 8.38 5.79
CA LYS A 161 27.27 8.30 6.57
C LYS A 161 28.34 7.47 5.85
N ASP A 162 27.91 6.53 5.02
CA ASP A 162 28.79 5.71 4.18
C ASP A 162 29.02 6.34 2.79
N GLY A 163 28.57 7.59 2.57
CA GLY A 163 28.75 8.32 1.32
C GLY A 163 27.81 7.91 0.20
N ILE A 164 26.71 7.17 0.51
CA ILE A 164 25.70 6.73 -0.45
C ILE A 164 24.48 7.65 -0.38
N SER A 165 24.16 8.31 -1.48
CA SER A 165 23.03 9.22 -1.61
C SER A 165 21.77 8.47 -2.05
N ALA A 166 20.88 8.15 -1.11
CA ALA A 166 19.65 7.43 -1.39
C ALA A 166 18.45 8.36 -1.57
N LYS A 167 17.73 8.18 -2.70
CA LYS A 167 16.41 8.77 -2.92
C LYS A 167 15.38 7.91 -2.19
N VAL A 168 14.43 8.53 -1.47
CA VAL A 168 13.34 7.80 -0.79
C VAL A 168 11.99 8.27 -1.33
N ILE A 169 11.20 7.32 -1.80
CA ILE A 169 9.87 7.53 -2.36
C ILE A 169 8.85 6.76 -1.54
N ASN A 170 7.82 7.45 -1.08
CA ASN A 170 6.63 6.84 -0.51
C ASN A 170 5.60 6.57 -1.60
N ILE A 171 5.27 5.30 -1.81
CA ILE A 171 4.16 4.85 -2.66
C ILE A 171 2.99 4.45 -1.75
N HIS A 172 2.20 5.43 -1.34
CA HIS A 172 1.00 5.19 -0.55
C HIS A 172 -0.14 4.54 -1.35
N THR A 173 -0.20 4.76 -2.65
CA THR A 173 -1.15 4.10 -3.55
C THR A 173 -0.43 3.07 -4.40
N ILE A 174 -0.64 1.78 -4.09
CA ILE A 174 0.03 0.67 -4.78
C ILE A 174 -0.69 0.35 -6.11
N LYS A 175 -2.01 0.58 -6.12
CA LYS A 175 -2.83 0.43 -7.32
C LYS A 175 -3.90 1.54 -7.36
N PRO A 176 -3.91 2.38 -8.41
CA PRO A 176 -2.92 2.42 -9.50
C PRO A 176 -1.54 2.86 -9.01
N LEU A 177 -0.48 2.32 -9.60
CA LEU A 177 0.90 2.71 -9.32
C LEU A 177 1.24 4.03 -10.04
N ASP A 178 2.02 4.91 -9.41
CA ASP A 178 2.63 6.05 -10.09
C ASP A 178 3.83 5.59 -10.93
N GLU A 179 3.53 5.04 -12.09
CA GLU A 179 4.55 4.49 -12.99
C GLU A 179 5.52 5.55 -13.51
N GLU A 180 5.03 6.78 -13.73
CA GLU A 180 5.86 7.90 -14.19
C GLU A 180 6.96 8.21 -13.18
N LEU A 181 6.60 8.31 -11.89
CA LEU A 181 7.56 8.56 -10.82
C LEU A 181 8.54 7.40 -10.66
N VAL A 182 8.04 6.16 -10.70
CA VAL A 182 8.88 4.95 -10.60
C VAL A 182 9.91 4.90 -11.73
N ILE A 183 9.49 5.13 -12.97
CA ILE A 183 10.36 5.13 -14.15
C ILE A 183 11.38 6.28 -14.08
N ALA A 184 10.95 7.48 -13.70
CA ALA A 184 11.83 8.62 -13.57
C ALA A 184 12.95 8.37 -12.54
N ALA A 185 12.59 7.87 -11.37
CA ALA A 185 13.53 7.54 -10.31
C ALA A 185 14.51 6.41 -10.70
N ALA A 186 14.00 5.39 -11.39
CA ALA A 186 14.83 4.29 -11.89
C ALA A 186 15.87 4.76 -12.92
N LYS A 187 15.48 5.66 -13.82
CA LYS A 187 16.41 6.28 -14.78
C LYS A 187 17.47 7.14 -14.11
N GLU A 188 17.10 7.84 -13.06
CA GLU A 188 17.99 8.77 -12.36
C GLU A 188 19.09 8.04 -11.58
N THR A 189 18.74 6.99 -10.83
CA THR A 189 19.67 6.29 -9.94
C THR A 189 20.22 4.98 -10.52
N GLY A 190 19.55 4.39 -11.50
CA GLY A 190 19.93 3.11 -12.11
C GLY A 190 19.82 1.88 -11.19
N LYS A 191 19.37 2.06 -9.95
CA LYS A 191 19.22 0.99 -8.94
C LYS A 191 18.00 1.29 -8.09
N VAL A 192 17.14 0.28 -7.90
CA VAL A 192 15.90 0.41 -7.13
C VAL A 192 15.85 -0.68 -6.06
N VAL A 193 15.50 -0.28 -4.84
CA VAL A 193 15.18 -1.18 -3.73
C VAL A 193 13.74 -0.92 -3.32
N THR A 194 12.91 -1.94 -3.23
CA THR A 194 11.54 -1.81 -2.71
C THR A 194 11.46 -2.32 -1.29
N VAL A 195 10.70 -1.65 -0.43
CA VAL A 195 10.58 -2.01 0.99
C VAL A 195 9.12 -2.01 1.41
N GLU A 196 8.65 -3.15 1.86
CA GLU A 196 7.26 -3.36 2.28
C GLU A 196 7.15 -4.43 3.38
N GLU A 197 6.15 -4.32 4.20
CA GLU A 197 5.77 -5.35 5.17
C GLU A 197 4.75 -6.30 4.53
N HIS A 198 5.22 -7.13 3.61
CA HIS A 198 4.40 -8.04 2.80
C HIS A 198 5.29 -9.15 2.22
N SER A 199 4.69 -10.21 1.68
CA SER A 199 5.38 -11.19 0.85
C SER A 199 5.98 -10.52 -0.40
N VAL A 200 7.11 -11.01 -0.89
CA VAL A 200 7.68 -10.54 -2.16
C VAL A 200 6.77 -10.83 -3.36
N ILE A 201 5.82 -11.75 -3.20
CA ILE A 201 4.90 -12.16 -4.27
C ILE A 201 3.68 -11.24 -4.28
N GLY A 202 3.52 -10.48 -5.33
CA GLY A 202 2.31 -9.70 -5.60
C GLY A 202 2.18 -8.38 -4.86
N GLY A 203 3.12 -7.99 -3.98
CA GLY A 203 3.12 -6.73 -3.25
C GLY A 203 3.58 -5.52 -4.06
N LEU A 204 4.10 -4.50 -3.36
CA LEU A 204 4.67 -3.29 -3.96
C LEU A 204 5.86 -3.64 -4.86
N GLY A 205 6.78 -4.50 -4.37
CA GLY A 205 7.95 -4.92 -5.13
C GLY A 205 7.58 -5.55 -6.46
N SER A 206 6.56 -6.42 -6.48
CA SER A 206 6.04 -6.98 -7.73
C SER A 206 5.47 -5.90 -8.65
N ALA A 207 4.70 -4.93 -8.12
CA ALA A 207 4.14 -3.85 -8.94
C ALA A 207 5.23 -2.99 -9.59
N VAL A 208 6.28 -2.66 -8.83
CA VAL A 208 7.45 -1.91 -9.34
C VAL A 208 8.21 -2.73 -10.37
N CYS A 209 8.46 -4.02 -10.09
CA CYS A 209 9.14 -4.92 -11.03
C CYS A 209 8.38 -5.09 -12.34
N ASP A 210 7.06 -5.29 -12.29
CA ASP A 210 6.21 -5.38 -13.49
C ASP A 210 6.36 -4.11 -14.35
N CYS A 211 6.23 -2.93 -13.73
CA CYS A 211 6.38 -1.64 -14.40
C CYS A 211 7.78 -1.47 -15.03
N LEU A 212 8.84 -1.73 -14.26
CA LEU A 212 10.20 -1.52 -14.74
C LEU A 212 10.61 -2.56 -15.78
N SER A 213 10.21 -3.82 -15.64
CA SER A 213 10.52 -4.87 -16.62
C SER A 213 9.92 -4.55 -18.00
N GLU A 214 8.72 -3.97 -18.01
CA GLU A 214 8.02 -3.62 -19.26
C GLU A 214 8.54 -2.31 -19.88
N LYS A 215 8.78 -1.27 -19.04
CA LYS A 215 8.94 0.11 -19.51
C LYS A 215 10.35 0.69 -19.33
N CYS A 216 11.13 0.18 -18.38
CA CYS A 216 12.45 0.69 -18.04
C CYS A 216 13.30 -0.34 -17.30
N PRO A 217 13.82 -1.40 -17.97
CA PRO A 217 14.58 -2.46 -17.32
C PRO A 217 15.72 -1.91 -16.46
N THR A 218 15.64 -2.14 -15.15
CA THR A 218 16.53 -1.56 -14.15
C THR A 218 16.91 -2.62 -13.13
N LYS A 219 18.13 -2.58 -12.60
CA LYS A 219 18.56 -3.46 -11.52
C LYS A 219 17.76 -3.15 -10.25
N GLY A 220 17.03 -4.14 -9.75
CA GLY A 220 16.21 -4.00 -8.56
C GLY A 220 16.44 -5.08 -7.52
N GLU A 221 16.21 -4.75 -6.25
CA GLU A 221 16.18 -5.65 -5.11
C GLU A 221 14.83 -5.47 -4.38
N ILE A 222 14.21 -6.57 -3.99
CA ILE A 222 12.95 -6.55 -3.24
C ILE A 222 13.28 -6.85 -1.79
N GLY A 223 13.22 -5.83 -0.94
CA GLY A 223 13.22 -5.96 0.51
C GLY A 223 11.88 -6.52 0.97
N ARG A 224 11.91 -7.46 1.90
CA ARG A 224 10.75 -8.25 2.32
C ARG A 224 10.68 -8.43 3.82
N ALA A 225 9.47 -8.61 4.34
CA ALA A 225 9.26 -9.23 5.63
C ALA A 225 9.58 -10.73 5.52
N HIS A 226 10.37 -11.23 6.45
CA HIS A 226 10.58 -12.67 6.64
C HIS A 226 9.60 -13.17 7.70
N VAL A 227 8.86 -14.20 7.37
CA VAL A 227 8.02 -14.95 8.31
C VAL A 227 8.79 -16.17 8.78
#